data_0019b13f2184588362b60e7cf921f2fa
#
_entry.id   0019b13f2184588362b60e7cf921f2fa
#
_cell.length_a   1.000
_cell.length_b   1.000
_cell.length_c   1.000
_cell.angle_alpha   90.00
_cell.angle_beta   90.00
_cell.angle_gamma   90.00
#
_symmetry.space_group_name_H-M   'P 1'
#
loop_
_entity.id
_entity.type
_entity.pdbx_description
1 polymer ?
#
loop_
_entity_poly.entity_id
_entity_poly.type
_entity_poly.pdbx_seq_one_letter_code
_entity_poly.pdbx_strand_id
1 'polypeptide(L)'
;MQLKENRVWIDGCFDFTHHGHSGAILQARRTIPLDQQQGAALICGVHNDADIEFNKGGKPVMQEEERYEHTLSNRWCDEIVRDAPYVTDHRVLDAYGCKYVVHGDDITLDHDGKDCYQEMKDMGRFKVVKRTEGVSTTEIIDRILRDKGQNPHTGEVDSEALKRYSSDKSGYRPWCWVFGRDFDDVVVEGRGQLGNGNQWTVVQESDGFDLFNVGHIQQLRKLKEQGKLVCCSMGTDPARHVYMTLEERCLSVLSCEYVDAVVLKPEPQLTAGHSTSTDTVTITTSLKPEIINRISVNRDHYVKRNIKKGVTYDH
;
A
#
# COMPACT_ATOMS: atom_id res chain seq x y z
N MET A 1 7.27 -2.79 28.34
CA MET A 1 7.41 -4.20 27.83
C MET A 1 8.90 -4.49 27.64
N GLN A 2 9.34 -5.77 27.70
CA GLN A 2 10.74 -6.10 27.40
C GLN A 2 11.02 -5.85 25.92
N LEU A 3 12.11 -5.15 25.61
CA LEU A 3 12.53 -4.89 24.23
C LEU A 3 12.96 -6.18 23.52
N LYS A 4 12.50 -6.36 22.28
CA LYS A 4 12.82 -7.54 21.46
C LYS A 4 13.43 -7.12 20.13
N GLU A 5 14.47 -7.84 19.69
CA GLU A 5 15.14 -7.62 18.39
C GLU A 5 14.19 -7.81 17.20
N ASN A 6 13.23 -8.72 17.33
CA ASN A 6 12.25 -9.08 16.31
C ASN A 6 10.90 -8.36 16.46
N ARG A 7 10.82 -7.31 17.27
CA ARG A 7 9.73 -6.34 17.27
C ARG A 7 10.26 -5.01 16.77
N VAL A 8 9.73 -4.56 15.66
CA VAL A 8 10.23 -3.42 14.90
C VAL A 8 9.11 -2.42 14.71
N TRP A 9 9.45 -1.15 14.76
CA TRP A 9 8.54 -0.03 14.53
C TRP A 9 8.82 0.63 13.19
N ILE A 10 7.79 1.02 12.47
CA ILE A 10 7.85 1.98 11.37
C ILE A 10 6.72 2.99 11.57
N ASP A 11 6.97 4.27 11.35
CA ASP A 11 5.92 5.27 11.42
C ASP A 11 5.87 6.16 10.18
N GLY A 12 4.77 6.86 10.04
CA GLY A 12 4.57 7.76 8.93
C GLY A 12 3.16 8.30 8.79
N CYS A 13 2.98 9.19 7.82
CA CYS A 13 1.67 9.69 7.45
C CYS A 13 0.87 8.66 6.65
N PHE A 14 1.53 7.83 5.86
CA PHE A 14 0.94 6.83 4.95
C PHE A 14 -0.20 7.41 4.10
N ASP A 15 -0.04 8.66 3.67
CA ASP A 15 -1.04 9.34 2.84
C ASP A 15 -1.04 8.73 1.43
N PHE A 16 -2.20 8.38 0.93
CA PHE A 16 -2.39 7.62 -0.29
C PHE A 16 -1.91 6.16 -0.27
N THR A 17 -1.41 5.65 0.76
CA THR A 17 -0.81 4.29 0.94
C THR A 17 -0.59 3.52 -0.38
N HIS A 18 0.13 4.13 -1.33
CA HIS A 18 0.52 3.51 -2.59
C HIS A 18 1.61 2.44 -2.35
N HIS A 19 1.90 1.64 -3.38
CA HIS A 19 2.89 0.55 -3.26
C HIS A 19 4.27 1.01 -2.72
N GLY A 20 4.65 2.28 -2.90
CA GLY A 20 5.87 2.82 -2.30
C GLY A 20 5.87 2.80 -0.78
N HIS A 21 4.74 3.17 -0.14
CA HIS A 21 4.58 3.03 1.31
C HIS A 21 4.55 1.55 1.73
N SER A 22 3.82 0.73 0.99
CA SER A 22 3.78 -0.72 1.23
C SER A 22 5.16 -1.36 1.09
N GLY A 23 5.98 -0.90 0.14
CA GLY A 23 7.37 -1.33 -0.03
C GLY A 23 8.26 -0.96 1.16
N ALA A 24 8.05 0.22 1.77
CA ALA A 24 8.75 0.59 3.01
C ALA A 24 8.34 -0.33 4.16
N ILE A 25 7.04 -0.63 4.30
CA ILE A 25 6.52 -1.56 5.31
C ILE A 25 7.10 -2.97 5.10
N LEU A 26 7.12 -3.47 3.85
CA LEU A 26 7.76 -4.76 3.51
C LEU A 26 9.25 -4.79 3.87
N GLN A 27 9.99 -3.74 3.51
CA GLN A 27 11.41 -3.67 3.84
C GLN A 27 11.64 -3.60 5.35
N ALA A 28 10.80 -2.84 6.09
CA ALA A 28 10.85 -2.81 7.55
C ALA A 28 10.60 -4.22 8.13
N ARG A 29 9.59 -4.95 7.62
CA ARG A 29 9.36 -6.34 8.01
C ARG A 29 10.57 -7.23 7.76
N ARG A 30 11.24 -7.07 6.62
CA ARG A 30 12.44 -7.82 6.25
C ARG A 30 13.69 -7.47 7.06
N THR A 31 13.68 -6.42 7.88
CA THR A 31 14.76 -6.18 8.85
C THR A 31 14.76 -7.22 9.98
N ILE A 32 13.68 -8.00 10.12
CA ILE A 32 13.59 -9.15 11.01
C ILE A 32 14.02 -10.39 10.22
N PRO A 33 15.14 -11.04 10.58
CA PRO A 33 15.64 -12.23 9.87
C PRO A 33 14.62 -13.37 9.82
N LEU A 34 14.71 -14.20 8.78
CA LEU A 34 13.75 -15.30 8.55
C LEU A 34 13.72 -16.32 9.69
N ASP A 35 14.85 -16.56 10.34
CA ASP A 35 15.00 -17.45 11.49
C ASP A 35 14.47 -16.85 12.80
N GLN A 36 14.17 -15.55 12.83
CA GLN A 36 13.64 -14.83 14.00
C GLN A 36 12.14 -14.47 13.85
N GLN A 37 11.43 -15.09 12.92
CA GLN A 37 10.01 -14.78 12.66
C GLN A 37 9.06 -15.28 13.76
N GLN A 38 9.47 -16.21 14.61
CA GLN A 38 8.64 -16.68 15.71
C GLN A 38 8.40 -15.57 16.75
N GLY A 39 7.15 -15.15 16.91
CA GLY A 39 6.78 -14.04 17.80
C GLY A 39 7.27 -12.66 17.34
N ALA A 40 7.68 -12.55 16.07
CA ALA A 40 8.05 -11.29 15.45
C ALA A 40 6.82 -10.40 15.22
N ALA A 41 7.02 -9.10 15.27
CA ALA A 41 5.97 -8.14 14.90
C ALA A 41 6.55 -6.88 14.27
N LEU A 42 5.88 -6.37 13.24
CA LEU A 42 6.05 -5.03 12.72
C LEU A 42 4.87 -4.17 13.16
N ILE A 43 5.16 -3.17 13.97
CA ILE A 43 4.20 -2.19 14.48
C ILE A 43 4.27 -0.93 13.61
N CYS A 44 3.14 -0.51 13.05
CA CYS A 44 3.07 0.68 12.21
C CYS A 44 2.42 1.83 12.97
N GLY A 45 3.20 2.85 13.33
CA GLY A 45 2.70 4.11 13.89
C GLY A 45 2.14 5.00 12.79
N VAL A 46 0.89 5.42 12.91
CA VAL A 46 0.24 6.28 11.90
C VAL A 46 -0.11 7.61 12.56
N HIS A 47 0.46 8.71 12.04
CA HIS A 47 0.24 10.05 12.58
C HIS A 47 -1.20 10.54 12.33
N ASN A 48 -1.75 11.33 13.25
CA ASN A 48 -3.06 11.96 13.10
C ASN A 48 -3.04 13.12 12.08
N ASP A 49 -4.21 13.59 11.67
CA ASP A 49 -4.34 14.68 10.70
C ASP A 49 -3.82 16.00 11.24
N ALA A 50 -4.02 16.29 12.53
CA ALA A 50 -3.61 17.56 13.15
C ALA A 50 -2.07 17.70 13.21
N ASP A 51 -1.37 16.63 13.62
CA ASP A 51 0.09 16.63 13.67
C ASP A 51 0.71 16.72 12.28
N ILE A 52 0.08 16.06 11.28
CA ILE A 52 0.54 16.18 9.89
C ILE A 52 0.35 17.62 9.39
N GLU A 53 -0.81 18.21 9.62
CA GLU A 53 -1.09 19.60 9.22
C GLU A 53 -0.11 20.58 9.87
N PHE A 54 0.16 20.41 11.16
CA PHE A 54 1.10 21.26 11.91
C PHE A 54 2.55 21.13 11.39
N ASN A 55 3.03 19.91 11.18
CA ASN A 55 4.44 19.68 10.81
C ASN A 55 4.72 19.86 9.30
N LYS A 56 3.75 19.54 8.43
CA LYS A 56 3.92 19.62 6.96
C LYS A 56 3.26 20.83 6.31
N GLY A 57 2.51 21.63 7.10
CA GLY A 57 1.83 22.83 6.62
C GLY A 57 0.63 22.55 5.73
N GLY A 58 -0.01 21.38 5.87
CA GLY A 58 -1.25 21.05 5.16
C GLY A 58 -1.76 19.65 5.44
N LYS A 59 -3.07 19.51 5.27
CA LYS A 59 -3.78 18.27 5.51
C LYS A 59 -3.37 17.16 4.53
N PRO A 60 -3.36 15.89 4.96
CA PRO A 60 -3.26 14.76 4.05
C PRO A 60 -4.51 14.67 3.16
N VAL A 61 -4.40 13.95 2.05
CA VAL A 61 -5.54 13.68 1.15
C VAL A 61 -6.50 12.68 1.77
N MET A 62 -5.93 11.63 2.37
CA MET A 62 -6.69 10.61 3.08
C MET A 62 -6.85 10.99 4.54
N GLN A 63 -8.09 10.92 5.05
CA GLN A 63 -8.37 11.17 6.46
C GLN A 63 -7.68 10.13 7.35
N GLU A 64 -7.42 10.46 8.61
CA GLU A 64 -6.66 9.58 9.52
C GLU A 64 -7.30 8.19 9.66
N GLU A 65 -8.63 8.06 9.75
CA GLU A 65 -9.30 6.77 9.82
C GLU A 65 -9.11 5.93 8.56
N GLU A 66 -9.08 6.56 7.37
CA GLU A 66 -8.79 5.89 6.11
C GLU A 66 -7.33 5.39 6.08
N ARG A 67 -6.40 6.20 6.59
CA ARG A 67 -4.96 5.86 6.66
C ARG A 67 -4.69 4.77 7.68
N TYR A 68 -5.38 4.79 8.84
CA TYR A 68 -5.34 3.73 9.85
C TYR A 68 -5.82 2.40 9.27
N GLU A 69 -6.99 2.37 8.66
CA GLU A 69 -7.56 1.15 8.08
C GLU A 69 -6.71 0.62 6.92
N HIS A 70 -6.23 1.50 6.04
CA HIS A 70 -5.39 1.11 4.91
C HIS A 70 -4.05 0.51 5.40
N THR A 71 -3.39 1.16 6.37
CA THR A 71 -2.12 0.66 6.92
C THR A 71 -2.31 -0.69 7.63
N LEU A 72 -3.41 -0.85 8.39
CA LEU A 72 -3.72 -2.12 9.06
C LEU A 72 -3.96 -3.25 8.06
N SER A 73 -4.57 -2.97 6.91
CA SER A 73 -4.81 -3.97 5.86
C SER A 73 -3.56 -4.39 5.11
N ASN A 74 -2.41 -3.73 5.35
CA ASN A 74 -1.15 -4.09 4.72
C ASN A 74 -0.66 -5.46 5.23
N ARG A 75 -0.37 -6.38 4.34
CA ARG A 75 0.00 -7.77 4.62
C ARG A 75 1.14 -7.90 5.64
N TRP A 76 2.10 -6.98 5.63
CA TRP A 76 3.30 -7.05 6.47
C TRP A 76 3.17 -6.29 7.80
N CYS A 77 2.09 -5.53 8.00
CA CYS A 77 1.75 -4.85 9.25
C CYS A 77 1.08 -5.83 10.22
N ASP A 78 1.58 -5.97 11.44
CA ASP A 78 0.96 -6.83 12.46
C ASP A 78 -0.01 -6.04 13.34
N GLU A 79 0.32 -4.78 13.62
CA GLU A 79 -0.45 -3.92 14.51
C GLU A 79 -0.26 -2.47 14.10
N ILE A 80 -1.28 -1.65 14.20
CA ILE A 80 -1.15 -0.19 14.06
C ILE A 80 -1.25 0.50 15.41
N VAL A 81 -0.51 1.60 15.53
CA VAL A 81 -0.69 2.56 16.61
C VAL A 81 -1.26 3.82 16.00
N ARG A 82 -2.52 4.08 16.35
CA ARG A 82 -3.23 5.30 15.95
C ARG A 82 -2.66 6.48 16.72
N ASP A 83 -2.71 7.66 16.12
CA ASP A 83 -2.23 8.88 16.77
C ASP A 83 -0.78 8.74 17.26
N ALA A 84 0.06 8.06 16.47
CA ALA A 84 1.47 7.94 16.78
C ALA A 84 2.17 9.31 16.73
N PRO A 85 3.07 9.63 17.67
CA PRO A 85 3.74 10.92 17.71
C PRO A 85 4.51 11.19 16.43
N TYR A 86 4.44 12.43 15.91
CA TYR A 86 5.11 12.82 14.68
C TYR A 86 6.64 12.80 14.81
N VAL A 87 7.16 13.19 15.97
CA VAL A 87 8.57 12.98 16.35
C VAL A 87 8.66 11.67 17.13
N THR A 88 9.41 10.73 16.62
CA THR A 88 9.48 9.37 17.17
C THR A 88 10.12 9.38 18.55
N ASP A 89 9.39 8.89 19.56
CA ASP A 89 9.77 8.86 20.95
C ASP A 89 10.10 7.41 21.39
N HIS A 90 11.28 7.20 21.98
CA HIS A 90 11.70 5.88 22.46
C HIS A 90 10.72 5.26 23.46
N ARG A 91 10.02 6.08 24.28
CA ARG A 91 9.04 5.59 25.28
C ARG A 91 7.84 4.91 24.62
N VAL A 92 7.43 5.40 23.46
CA VAL A 92 6.36 4.76 22.68
C VAL A 92 6.85 3.41 22.15
N LEU A 93 8.04 3.35 21.55
CA LEU A 93 8.63 2.08 21.11
C LEU A 93 8.74 1.07 22.26
N ASP A 94 9.18 1.53 23.45
CA ASP A 94 9.35 0.69 24.63
C ASP A 94 8.02 0.12 25.13
N ALA A 95 6.94 0.91 25.06
CA ALA A 95 5.60 0.46 25.41
C ALA A 95 5.13 -0.72 24.54
N TYR A 96 5.51 -0.73 23.25
CA TYR A 96 5.22 -1.82 22.30
C TYR A 96 6.32 -2.89 22.23
N GLY A 97 7.39 -2.76 23.03
CA GLY A 97 8.52 -3.70 23.06
C GLY A 97 9.36 -3.70 21.80
N CYS A 98 9.29 -2.64 20.99
CA CYS A 98 10.07 -2.48 19.76
C CYS A 98 11.47 -1.99 20.08
N LYS A 99 12.50 -2.75 19.68
CA LYS A 99 13.88 -2.32 19.87
C LYS A 99 14.31 -1.28 18.85
N TYR A 100 13.85 -1.38 17.62
CA TYR A 100 14.26 -0.53 16.51
C TYR A 100 13.08 0.18 15.87
N VAL A 101 13.31 1.45 15.46
CA VAL A 101 12.54 2.11 14.42
C VAL A 101 13.23 1.92 13.07
N VAL A 102 12.43 1.69 12.02
CA VAL A 102 12.89 1.62 10.63
C VAL A 102 12.28 2.77 9.85
N HIS A 103 13.08 3.46 9.06
CA HIS A 103 12.60 4.52 8.17
C HIS A 103 13.35 4.50 6.83
N GLY A 104 12.83 5.21 5.83
CA GLY A 104 13.52 5.44 4.56
C GLY A 104 14.85 6.20 4.73
N ASP A 105 15.60 6.29 3.66
CA ASP A 105 16.87 7.02 3.61
C ASP A 105 16.69 8.54 3.42
N ASP A 106 15.47 9.05 3.38
CA ASP A 106 15.13 10.46 3.40
C ASP A 106 15.05 11.01 4.84
N ILE A 107 15.44 12.27 5.00
CA ILE A 107 15.36 12.95 6.30
C ILE A 107 13.95 13.50 6.48
N THR A 108 13.29 13.12 7.56
CA THR A 108 12.00 13.69 7.96
C THR A 108 12.22 14.76 9.03
N LEU A 109 11.79 15.98 8.73
CA LEU A 109 11.91 17.11 9.64
C LEU A 109 10.56 17.46 10.27
N ASP A 110 10.60 17.91 11.54
CA ASP A 110 9.46 18.53 12.21
C ASP A 110 9.27 20.00 11.74
N HIS A 111 8.30 20.71 12.31
CA HIS A 111 8.01 22.10 11.98
C HIS A 111 9.15 23.06 12.33
N ASP A 112 10.03 22.72 13.28
CA ASP A 112 11.22 23.47 13.65
C ASP A 112 12.44 23.15 12.78
N GLY A 113 12.32 22.20 11.85
CA GLY A 113 13.40 21.73 10.99
C GLY A 113 14.36 20.76 11.67
N LYS A 114 13.96 20.11 12.78
CA LYS A 114 14.73 19.07 13.48
C LYS A 114 14.39 17.70 12.94
N ASP A 115 15.37 16.82 12.92
CA ASP A 115 15.21 15.42 12.51
C ASP A 115 14.29 14.67 13.49
N CYS A 116 13.16 14.15 12.98
CA CYS A 116 12.17 13.43 13.77
C CYS A 116 12.70 12.14 14.42
N TYR A 117 13.83 11.62 13.94
CA TYR A 117 14.45 10.37 14.42
C TYR A 117 15.78 10.58 15.13
N GLN A 118 16.18 11.83 15.42
CA GLN A 118 17.52 12.10 15.98
C GLN A 118 17.75 11.34 17.30
N GLU A 119 16.78 11.34 18.20
CA GLU A 119 16.87 10.60 19.47
C GLU A 119 17.13 9.10 19.24
N MET A 120 16.42 8.49 18.30
CA MET A 120 16.56 7.06 17.99
C MET A 120 17.91 6.74 17.35
N LYS A 121 18.46 7.68 16.54
CA LYS A 121 19.80 7.57 15.96
C LYS A 121 20.88 7.63 17.05
N ASP A 122 20.76 8.58 17.98
CA ASP A 122 21.69 8.76 19.10
C ASP A 122 21.70 7.53 20.03
N MET A 123 20.55 6.88 20.20
CA MET A 123 20.40 5.64 20.97
C MET A 123 20.86 4.38 20.23
N GLY A 124 21.26 4.45 18.95
CA GLY A 124 21.60 3.28 18.11
C GLY A 124 20.39 2.36 17.80
N ARG A 125 19.18 2.92 17.84
CA ARG A 125 17.91 2.20 17.64
C ARG A 125 17.23 2.54 16.31
N PHE A 126 17.97 3.09 15.36
CA PHE A 126 17.49 3.49 14.05
C PHE A 126 18.04 2.57 12.96
N LYS A 127 17.18 2.05 12.08
CA LYS A 127 17.54 1.26 10.90
C LYS A 127 17.04 1.95 9.65
N VAL A 128 17.89 1.99 8.61
CA VAL A 128 17.55 2.61 7.31
C VAL A 128 17.16 1.53 6.32
N VAL A 129 16.09 1.78 5.56
CA VAL A 129 15.71 1.02 4.38
C VAL A 129 15.69 1.94 3.16
N LYS A 130 15.85 1.39 1.96
CA LYS A 130 15.80 2.18 0.74
C LYS A 130 14.36 2.60 0.43
N ARG A 131 14.20 3.85 0.02
CA ARG A 131 12.93 4.30 -0.54
C ARG A 131 12.59 3.48 -1.80
N THR A 132 11.33 3.09 -1.93
CA THR A 132 10.83 2.48 -3.18
C THR A 132 10.81 3.54 -4.27
N GLU A 133 11.54 3.31 -5.35
CA GLU A 133 11.60 4.22 -6.49
C GLU A 133 10.33 4.10 -7.37
N GLY A 134 10.12 5.08 -8.25
CA GLY A 134 9.09 5.03 -9.30
C GLY A 134 7.69 5.45 -8.87
N VAL A 135 7.46 5.82 -7.60
CA VAL A 135 6.15 6.32 -7.15
C VAL A 135 6.28 7.31 -6.01
N SER A 136 5.44 8.34 -6.03
CA SER A 136 5.27 9.25 -4.91
C SER A 136 3.86 9.82 -4.85
N THR A 137 3.40 10.14 -3.64
CA THR A 137 2.14 10.89 -3.42
C THR A 137 2.12 12.18 -4.24
N THR A 138 3.27 12.85 -4.40
CA THR A 138 3.41 14.09 -5.18
C THR A 138 3.09 13.87 -6.65
N GLU A 139 3.62 12.79 -7.26
CA GLU A 139 3.37 12.46 -8.67
C GLU A 139 1.93 12.04 -8.92
N ILE A 140 1.33 11.22 -8.04
CA ILE A 140 -0.07 10.82 -8.18
C ILE A 140 -0.98 12.08 -8.13
N ILE A 141 -0.75 12.97 -7.17
CA ILE A 141 -1.49 14.23 -7.06
C ILE A 141 -1.26 15.11 -8.30
N ASP A 142 -0.04 15.19 -8.83
CA ASP A 142 0.24 15.95 -10.05
C ASP A 142 -0.54 15.42 -11.25
N ARG A 143 -0.60 14.10 -11.41
CA ARG A 143 -1.42 13.47 -12.47
C ARG A 143 -2.89 13.83 -12.33
N ILE A 144 -3.44 13.82 -11.12
CA ILE A 144 -4.84 14.21 -10.86
C ILE A 144 -5.05 15.71 -11.14
N LEU A 145 -4.16 16.57 -10.65
CA LEU A 145 -4.26 18.02 -10.84
C LEU A 145 -4.18 18.45 -12.32
N ARG A 146 -3.45 17.71 -13.14
CA ARG A 146 -3.30 17.95 -14.58
C ARG A 146 -4.30 17.17 -15.43
N ASP A 147 -5.15 16.37 -14.79
CA ASP A 147 -6.04 15.41 -15.48
C ASP A 147 -5.30 14.49 -16.46
N LYS A 148 -4.06 14.10 -16.09
CA LYS A 148 -3.21 13.21 -16.89
C LYS A 148 -3.52 11.75 -16.57
N GLY A 149 -4.45 11.16 -17.28
CA GLY A 149 -4.66 9.72 -17.24
C GLY A 149 -3.45 8.92 -17.72
N GLN A 150 -3.30 7.74 -17.18
CA GLN A 150 -2.36 6.74 -17.65
C GLN A 150 -3.08 5.80 -18.63
N ASN A 151 -2.35 5.22 -19.58
CA ASN A 151 -2.91 4.11 -20.33
C ASN A 151 -2.95 2.88 -19.42
N PRO A 152 -4.15 2.39 -19.02
CA PRO A 152 -4.29 1.34 -18.03
C PRO A 152 -3.75 -0.03 -18.48
N HIS A 153 -3.49 -0.18 -19.79
CA HIS A 153 -3.07 -1.44 -20.38
C HIS A 153 -1.60 -1.45 -20.81
N THR A 154 -0.92 -0.30 -20.79
CA THR A 154 0.50 -0.21 -21.15
C THR A 154 1.39 -0.30 -19.93
N GLY A 155 2.51 -0.95 -20.10
CA GLY A 155 3.55 -1.16 -19.11
C GLY A 155 3.72 -2.65 -18.82
N GLU A 156 4.97 -3.03 -18.71
CA GLU A 156 5.37 -4.29 -18.10
C GLU A 156 5.41 -4.07 -16.60
N VAL A 157 5.00 -5.05 -15.83
CA VAL A 157 5.17 -5.04 -14.38
C VAL A 157 6.47 -5.76 -14.06
N ASP A 158 7.35 -5.13 -13.29
CA ASP A 158 8.62 -5.75 -12.92
C ASP A 158 8.38 -7.09 -12.21
N SER A 159 8.93 -8.16 -12.78
CA SER A 159 8.76 -9.52 -12.26
C SER A 159 9.33 -9.69 -10.85
N GLU A 160 10.41 -9.01 -10.52
CA GLU A 160 11.00 -9.06 -9.18
C GLU A 160 10.16 -8.26 -8.17
N ALA A 161 9.53 -7.16 -8.59
CA ALA A 161 8.56 -6.45 -7.77
C ALA A 161 7.33 -7.33 -7.51
N LEU A 162 6.79 -8.00 -8.55
CA LEU A 162 5.67 -8.95 -8.39
C LEU A 162 6.00 -10.04 -7.36
N LYS A 163 7.15 -10.68 -7.46
CA LYS A 163 7.59 -11.70 -6.48
C LYS A 163 7.70 -11.14 -5.07
N ARG A 164 8.27 -9.94 -4.91
CA ARG A 164 8.41 -9.30 -3.60
C ARG A 164 7.07 -8.99 -2.97
N TYR A 165 6.15 -8.38 -3.73
CA TYR A 165 4.84 -7.96 -3.22
C TYR A 165 3.85 -9.13 -3.10
N SER A 166 4.13 -10.27 -3.73
CA SER A 166 3.38 -11.51 -3.55
C SER A 166 3.82 -12.33 -2.33
N SER A 167 4.72 -11.81 -1.49
CA SER A 167 5.26 -12.55 -0.35
C SER A 167 4.27 -12.66 0.82
N ASP A 168 4.53 -13.64 1.69
CA ASP A 168 3.80 -13.89 2.92
C ASP A 168 4.00 -12.78 3.97
N LYS A 169 3.37 -12.94 5.12
CA LYS A 169 3.48 -12.02 6.28
C LYS A 169 4.93 -11.78 6.72
N SER A 170 5.82 -12.75 6.54
CA SER A 170 7.25 -12.58 6.85
C SER A 170 7.99 -11.71 5.83
N GLY A 171 7.42 -11.54 4.64
CA GLY A 171 8.03 -10.85 3.52
C GLY A 171 9.04 -11.69 2.71
N TYR A 172 9.21 -12.98 3.01
CA TYR A 172 10.28 -13.80 2.41
C TYR A 172 9.79 -14.96 1.54
N ARG A 173 8.60 -15.51 1.80
CA ARG A 173 8.09 -16.72 1.14
C ARG A 173 6.97 -16.37 0.18
N PRO A 174 6.79 -17.13 -0.92
CA PRO A 174 5.65 -16.94 -1.82
C PRO A 174 4.30 -17.07 -1.08
N TRP A 175 3.34 -16.23 -1.44
CA TRP A 175 1.99 -16.25 -0.88
C TRP A 175 0.90 -16.04 -1.91
N CYS A 176 0.86 -14.88 -2.59
CA CYS A 176 -0.11 -14.58 -3.61
C CYS A 176 0.27 -15.17 -4.95
N TRP A 177 -0.74 -15.62 -5.69
CA TRP A 177 -0.60 -15.97 -7.10
C TRP A 177 -0.68 -14.72 -7.97
N VAL A 178 0.10 -14.69 -9.04
CA VAL A 178 -0.02 -13.68 -10.08
C VAL A 178 -0.20 -14.37 -11.41
N PHE A 179 -1.29 -14.06 -12.08
CA PHE A 179 -1.64 -14.59 -13.40
C PHE A 179 -1.52 -13.48 -14.44
N GLY A 180 -1.13 -13.84 -15.66
CA GLY A 180 -1.04 -12.91 -16.78
C GLY A 180 -2.43 -12.59 -17.34
N ARG A 181 -3.02 -13.52 -18.06
CA ARG A 181 -4.31 -13.36 -18.76
C ARG A 181 -5.45 -14.21 -18.18
N ASP A 182 -5.12 -15.42 -17.77
CA ASP A 182 -6.02 -16.40 -17.20
C ASP A 182 -5.29 -17.22 -16.13
N PHE A 183 -5.97 -18.20 -15.54
CA PHE A 183 -5.42 -19.02 -14.45
C PHE A 183 -4.38 -20.05 -14.90
N ASP A 184 -4.21 -20.27 -16.21
CA ASP A 184 -3.16 -21.13 -16.77
C ASP A 184 -1.88 -20.34 -17.08
N ASP A 185 -1.98 -19.02 -17.21
CA ASP A 185 -0.85 -18.09 -17.48
C ASP A 185 -0.21 -17.63 -16.16
N VAL A 186 0.52 -18.53 -15.47
CA VAL A 186 1.13 -18.25 -14.17
C VAL A 186 2.40 -17.41 -14.32
N VAL A 187 2.40 -16.20 -13.76
CA VAL A 187 3.55 -15.27 -13.72
C VAL A 187 4.32 -15.39 -12.41
N VAL A 188 3.61 -15.50 -11.28
CA VAL A 188 4.21 -15.78 -9.96
C VAL A 188 3.42 -16.88 -9.29
N GLU A 189 4.12 -17.94 -8.92
CA GLU A 189 3.55 -19.04 -8.15
C GLU A 189 3.38 -18.64 -6.68
N GLY A 190 2.16 -18.79 -6.18
CA GLY A 190 1.80 -18.45 -4.81
C GLY A 190 1.85 -19.65 -3.87
N ARG A 191 1.23 -19.50 -2.69
CA ARG A 191 1.15 -20.56 -1.68
C ARG A 191 0.16 -21.64 -2.11
N GLY A 192 0.56 -22.89 -1.88
CA GLY A 192 -0.27 -24.07 -2.11
C GLY A 192 -0.31 -24.49 -3.57
N GLN A 193 -0.81 -25.69 -3.84
CA GLN A 193 -1.08 -26.12 -5.20
C GLN A 193 -2.45 -25.58 -5.64
N LEU A 194 -2.54 -25.11 -6.87
CA LEU A 194 -3.82 -24.91 -7.55
C LEU A 194 -4.41 -26.30 -7.80
N GLY A 195 -5.03 -26.88 -6.76
CA GLY A 195 -5.69 -28.19 -6.89
C GLY A 195 -6.95 -28.08 -7.75
N ASN A 196 -7.33 -29.16 -8.42
CA ASN A 196 -8.62 -29.32 -9.06
C ASN A 196 -9.73 -29.11 -8.02
N GLY A 197 -10.32 -27.92 -7.97
CA GLY A 197 -11.39 -27.56 -7.03
C GLY A 197 -11.23 -26.21 -6.32
N ASN A 198 -10.14 -25.50 -6.48
CA ASN A 198 -10.04 -24.12 -5.98
C ASN A 198 -10.97 -23.21 -6.76
N GLN A 199 -12.03 -22.77 -6.10
CA GLN A 199 -12.97 -21.83 -6.67
C GLN A 199 -12.54 -20.42 -6.33
N TRP A 200 -11.94 -19.71 -7.30
CA TRP A 200 -11.62 -18.30 -7.15
C TRP A 200 -12.89 -17.46 -7.12
N THR A 201 -12.95 -16.48 -6.23
CA THR A 201 -13.85 -15.35 -6.35
C THR A 201 -13.10 -14.23 -7.07
N VAL A 202 -13.41 -14.04 -8.35
CA VAL A 202 -12.83 -12.98 -9.17
C VAL A 202 -13.48 -11.66 -8.79
N VAL A 203 -12.67 -10.75 -8.26
CA VAL A 203 -13.12 -9.42 -7.86
C VAL A 203 -12.66 -8.42 -8.91
N GLN A 204 -13.62 -7.71 -9.49
CA GLN A 204 -13.36 -6.69 -10.50
C GLN A 204 -13.90 -5.32 -10.07
N GLU A 205 -13.27 -4.29 -10.59
CA GLU A 205 -13.65 -2.90 -10.42
C GLU A 205 -13.40 -2.18 -11.75
N SER A 206 -14.30 -1.28 -12.16
CA SER A 206 -14.28 -0.67 -13.50
C SER A 206 -12.99 0.10 -13.81
N ASP A 207 -12.35 0.66 -12.79
CA ASP A 207 -11.09 1.41 -12.90
C ASP A 207 -9.86 0.54 -12.61
N GLY A 208 -10.04 -0.80 -12.42
CA GLY A 208 -8.96 -1.74 -12.14
C GLY A 208 -8.21 -1.42 -10.84
N PHE A 209 -8.94 -1.04 -9.80
CA PHE A 209 -8.43 -0.65 -8.47
C PHE A 209 -7.55 0.62 -8.49
N ASP A 210 -7.87 1.57 -9.38
CA ASP A 210 -7.16 2.85 -9.40
C ASP A 210 -7.35 3.61 -8.09
N LEU A 211 -6.28 4.27 -7.60
CA LEU A 211 -6.25 4.92 -6.29
C LEU A 211 -6.78 3.97 -5.19
N PHE A 212 -6.20 2.77 -5.09
CA PHE A 212 -6.60 1.73 -4.13
C PHE A 212 -6.84 2.31 -2.74
N ASN A 213 -8.03 2.09 -2.17
CA ASN A 213 -8.51 2.78 -0.97
C ASN A 213 -9.37 1.90 -0.08
N VAL A 214 -9.78 2.42 1.07
CA VAL A 214 -10.55 1.68 2.09
C VAL A 214 -11.88 1.15 1.59
N GLY A 215 -12.51 1.79 0.60
CA GLY A 215 -13.72 1.26 -0.03
C GLY A 215 -13.50 -0.09 -0.70
N HIS A 216 -12.36 -0.28 -1.36
CA HIS A 216 -11.94 -1.58 -1.90
C HIS A 216 -11.60 -2.55 -0.76
N ILE A 217 -10.80 -2.12 0.22
CA ILE A 217 -10.32 -2.95 1.33
C ILE A 217 -11.47 -3.56 2.10
N GLN A 218 -12.51 -2.79 2.40
CA GLN A 218 -13.68 -3.25 3.15
C GLN A 218 -14.45 -4.34 2.42
N GLN A 219 -14.56 -4.27 1.09
CA GLN A 219 -15.22 -5.31 0.30
C GLN A 219 -14.35 -6.58 0.24
N LEU A 220 -13.05 -6.44 0.04
CA LEU A 220 -12.11 -7.57 0.04
C LEU A 220 -12.11 -8.28 1.40
N ARG A 221 -12.13 -7.53 2.51
CA ARG A 221 -12.25 -8.07 3.87
C ARG A 221 -13.51 -8.91 4.03
N LYS A 222 -14.67 -8.38 3.63
CA LYS A 222 -15.94 -9.11 3.71
C LYS A 222 -15.90 -10.44 2.96
N LEU A 223 -15.28 -10.49 1.79
CA LEU A 223 -15.12 -11.74 1.04
C LEU A 223 -14.21 -12.73 1.78
N LYS A 224 -13.13 -12.25 2.39
CA LYS A 224 -12.23 -13.10 3.21
C LYS A 224 -12.94 -13.63 4.45
N GLU A 225 -13.76 -12.84 5.13
CA GLU A 225 -14.57 -13.26 6.27
C GLU A 225 -15.60 -14.35 5.90
N GLN A 226 -16.04 -14.38 4.64
CA GLN A 226 -16.87 -15.43 4.08
C GLN A 226 -16.09 -16.69 3.65
N GLY A 227 -14.77 -16.73 3.87
CA GLY A 227 -13.90 -17.86 3.48
C GLY A 227 -13.57 -17.91 1.99
N LYS A 228 -13.78 -16.83 1.23
CA LYS A 228 -13.52 -16.80 -0.21
C LYS A 228 -12.02 -16.73 -0.52
N LEU A 229 -11.59 -17.36 -1.63
CA LEU A 229 -10.28 -17.14 -2.23
C LEU A 229 -10.40 -15.95 -3.20
N VAL A 230 -9.77 -14.84 -2.83
CA VAL A 230 -9.95 -13.55 -3.50
C VAL A 230 -8.90 -13.35 -4.59
N CYS A 231 -9.34 -13.25 -5.83
CA CYS A 231 -8.51 -12.93 -7.00
C CYS A 231 -8.94 -11.60 -7.63
N CYS A 232 -8.09 -10.57 -7.52
CA CYS A 232 -8.38 -9.26 -8.07
C CYS A 232 -8.03 -9.18 -9.57
N SER A 233 -9.00 -8.78 -10.39
CA SER A 233 -8.81 -8.54 -11.82
C SER A 233 -8.36 -7.10 -12.05
N MET A 234 -7.15 -6.91 -12.61
CA MET A 234 -6.57 -5.58 -12.86
C MET A 234 -7.06 -4.95 -14.18
N GLY A 235 -8.03 -5.59 -14.85
CA GLY A 235 -8.66 -5.07 -16.04
C GLY A 235 -9.41 -3.76 -15.78
N THR A 236 -9.45 -2.89 -16.77
CA THR A 236 -10.15 -1.60 -16.71
C THR A 236 -11.15 -1.48 -17.83
N ASP A 237 -12.26 -0.78 -17.60
CA ASP A 237 -13.14 -0.32 -18.67
C ASP A 237 -12.39 0.73 -19.51
N PRO A 238 -12.27 0.56 -20.84
CA PRO A 238 -11.59 1.51 -21.72
C PRO A 238 -12.16 2.93 -21.69
N ALA A 239 -13.40 3.11 -21.25
CA ALA A 239 -14.04 4.41 -21.10
C ALA A 239 -13.66 5.12 -19.79
N ARG A 240 -12.92 4.45 -18.89
CA ARG A 240 -12.54 5.00 -17.60
C ARG A 240 -11.19 5.71 -17.64
N HIS A 241 -11.13 6.80 -16.89
CA HIS A 241 -9.90 7.55 -16.67
C HIS A 241 -9.15 6.95 -15.47
N VAL A 242 -7.89 6.55 -15.67
CA VAL A 242 -7.05 5.89 -14.67
C VAL A 242 -5.79 6.73 -14.46
N TYR A 243 -5.45 7.03 -13.22
CA TYR A 243 -4.28 7.86 -12.85
C TYR A 243 -3.03 7.05 -12.54
N MET A 244 -3.18 5.79 -12.13
CA MET A 244 -2.07 4.92 -11.76
C MET A 244 -1.76 3.92 -12.87
N THR A 245 -0.49 3.62 -13.08
CA THR A 245 -0.05 2.57 -14.01
C THR A 245 -0.55 1.18 -13.56
N LEU A 246 -0.51 0.19 -14.46
CA LEU A 246 -0.83 -1.19 -14.10
C LEU A 246 0.05 -1.70 -12.94
N GLU A 247 1.35 -1.39 -12.97
CA GLU A 247 2.28 -1.77 -11.92
C GLU A 247 1.90 -1.14 -10.57
N GLU A 248 1.69 0.18 -10.53
CA GLU A 248 1.31 0.89 -9.30
C GLU A 248 0.02 0.32 -8.68
N ARG A 249 -0.99 0.01 -9.50
CA ARG A 249 -2.25 -0.59 -9.05
C ARG A 249 -2.06 -2.02 -8.56
N CYS A 250 -1.38 -2.85 -9.34
CA CYS A 250 -1.13 -4.26 -9.02
C CYS A 250 -0.35 -4.42 -7.71
N LEU A 251 0.76 -3.69 -7.55
CA LEU A 251 1.58 -3.79 -6.34
C LEU A 251 0.86 -3.25 -5.10
N SER A 252 -0.01 -2.22 -5.25
CA SER A 252 -0.85 -1.74 -4.16
C SER A 252 -1.87 -2.79 -3.73
N VAL A 253 -2.53 -3.46 -4.68
CA VAL A 253 -3.50 -4.53 -4.41
C VAL A 253 -2.83 -5.75 -3.79
N LEU A 254 -1.66 -6.19 -4.29
CA LEU A 254 -0.89 -7.31 -3.73
C LEU A 254 -0.44 -7.06 -2.28
N SER A 255 -0.26 -5.79 -1.89
CA SER A 255 0.08 -5.42 -0.52
C SER A 255 -1.04 -5.67 0.49
N CYS A 256 -2.29 -5.80 0.02
CA CYS A 256 -3.45 -6.03 0.88
C CYS A 256 -3.51 -7.49 1.35
N GLU A 257 -3.66 -7.69 2.67
CA GLU A 257 -3.71 -9.04 3.26
C GLU A 257 -4.95 -9.86 2.84
N TYR A 258 -6.00 -9.20 2.35
CA TYR A 258 -7.24 -9.85 1.91
C TYR A 258 -7.20 -10.37 0.48
N VAL A 259 -6.07 -10.23 -0.21
CA VAL A 259 -5.87 -10.67 -1.59
C VAL A 259 -5.05 -11.95 -1.62
N ASP A 260 -5.53 -12.97 -2.34
CA ASP A 260 -4.82 -14.25 -2.54
C ASP A 260 -4.19 -14.33 -3.93
N ALA A 261 -4.76 -13.63 -4.91
CA ALA A 261 -4.25 -13.59 -6.28
C ALA A 261 -4.59 -12.30 -7.02
N VAL A 262 -3.87 -12.04 -8.12
CA VAL A 262 -4.22 -11.02 -9.11
C VAL A 262 -4.13 -11.60 -10.52
N VAL A 263 -4.95 -11.07 -11.44
CA VAL A 263 -4.83 -11.29 -12.89
C VAL A 263 -4.50 -9.95 -13.54
N LEU A 264 -3.35 -9.85 -14.21
CA LEU A 264 -2.80 -8.58 -14.71
C LEU A 264 -3.58 -8.02 -15.89
N LYS A 265 -3.84 -8.85 -16.90
CA LYS A 265 -4.49 -8.49 -18.17
C LYS A 265 -5.58 -9.50 -18.49
N PRO A 266 -6.69 -9.51 -17.72
CA PRO A 266 -7.70 -10.56 -17.81
C PRO A 266 -8.31 -10.66 -19.20
N GLU A 267 -8.49 -11.90 -19.69
CA GLU A 267 -9.29 -12.15 -20.87
C GLU A 267 -10.79 -11.93 -20.58
N PRO A 268 -11.58 -11.51 -21.58
CA PRO A 268 -13.02 -11.23 -21.40
C PRO A 268 -13.81 -12.40 -20.81
N GLN A 269 -13.43 -13.65 -21.13
CA GLN A 269 -14.09 -14.85 -20.61
C GLN A 269 -13.93 -15.01 -19.10
N LEU A 270 -12.79 -14.58 -18.54
CA LEU A 270 -12.52 -14.67 -17.11
C LEU A 270 -13.45 -13.75 -16.31
N THR A 271 -13.73 -12.57 -16.85
CA THR A 271 -14.56 -11.54 -16.22
C THR A 271 -16.05 -11.71 -16.50
N ALA A 272 -16.42 -12.46 -17.53
CA ALA A 272 -17.82 -12.69 -17.93
C ALA A 272 -18.52 -13.81 -17.13
N GLY A 273 -17.86 -14.47 -16.16
CA GLY A 273 -18.46 -15.54 -15.36
C GLY A 273 -18.77 -16.82 -16.14
N HIS A 274 -18.15 -17.04 -17.29
CA HIS A 274 -18.40 -18.20 -18.15
C HIS A 274 -17.68 -19.48 -17.71
N SER A 275 -16.86 -19.40 -16.65
CA SER A 275 -16.23 -20.57 -16.07
C SER A 275 -17.08 -21.13 -14.93
N THR A 276 -17.39 -22.42 -14.96
CA THR A 276 -18.16 -23.13 -13.92
C THR A 276 -17.43 -23.16 -12.56
N SER A 277 -16.21 -22.67 -12.49
CA SER A 277 -15.33 -22.70 -11.31
C SER A 277 -15.03 -21.34 -10.69
N THR A 278 -15.64 -20.24 -11.17
CA THR A 278 -15.38 -18.88 -10.67
C THR A 278 -16.65 -18.13 -10.35
N ASP A 279 -16.73 -17.56 -9.13
CA ASP A 279 -17.69 -16.54 -8.80
C ASP A 279 -17.11 -15.17 -9.19
N THR A 280 -17.92 -14.26 -9.72
CA THR A 280 -17.49 -12.88 -10.04
C THR A 280 -18.21 -11.89 -9.15
N VAL A 281 -17.47 -10.96 -8.54
CA VAL A 281 -17.96 -9.89 -7.70
C VAL A 281 -17.46 -8.55 -8.24
N THR A 282 -18.36 -7.59 -8.43
CA THR A 282 -17.99 -6.22 -8.84
C THR A 282 -18.00 -5.30 -7.63
N ILE A 283 -16.88 -4.61 -7.39
CA ILE A 283 -16.79 -3.56 -6.36
C ILE A 283 -17.32 -2.24 -6.94
N THR A 284 -18.16 -1.56 -6.15
CA THR A 284 -18.75 -0.26 -6.50
C THR A 284 -18.53 0.81 -5.42
N THR A 285 -17.77 0.50 -4.38
CA THR A 285 -17.56 1.32 -3.18
C THR A 285 -16.22 2.06 -3.17
N SER A 286 -15.62 2.29 -4.34
CA SER A 286 -14.38 3.06 -4.45
C SER A 286 -14.57 4.51 -4.00
N LEU A 287 -13.65 5.04 -3.19
CA LEU A 287 -13.58 6.45 -2.80
C LEU A 287 -12.81 7.32 -3.82
N LYS A 288 -12.53 6.81 -5.01
CA LYS A 288 -11.79 7.55 -6.03
C LYS A 288 -12.41 8.93 -6.35
N PRO A 289 -13.75 9.07 -6.55
CA PRO A 289 -14.35 10.37 -6.79
C PRO A 289 -14.13 11.36 -5.64
N GLU A 290 -14.24 10.90 -4.40
CA GLU A 290 -14.03 11.70 -3.19
C GLU A 290 -12.56 12.14 -3.06
N ILE A 291 -11.61 11.25 -3.34
CA ILE A 291 -10.17 11.53 -3.34
C ILE A 291 -9.84 12.62 -4.36
N ILE A 292 -10.34 12.49 -5.60
CA ILE A 292 -10.16 13.48 -6.66
C ILE A 292 -10.76 14.84 -6.24
N ASN A 293 -11.96 14.82 -5.66
CA ASN A 293 -12.61 16.03 -5.18
C ASN A 293 -11.81 16.72 -4.08
N ARG A 294 -11.30 16.01 -3.08
CA ARG A 294 -10.44 16.56 -2.01
C ARG A 294 -9.20 17.26 -2.58
N ILE A 295 -8.56 16.66 -3.59
CA ILE A 295 -7.40 17.26 -4.26
C ILE A 295 -7.80 18.49 -5.05
N SER A 296 -8.92 18.44 -5.79
CA SER A 296 -9.40 19.52 -6.64
C SER A 296 -9.82 20.75 -5.84
N VAL A 297 -10.53 20.56 -4.73
CA VAL A 297 -10.95 21.63 -3.82
C VAL A 297 -9.74 22.30 -3.14
N ASN A 298 -8.67 21.55 -2.86
CA ASN A 298 -7.45 22.04 -2.24
C ASN A 298 -6.31 22.25 -3.26
N ARG A 299 -6.64 22.48 -4.53
CA ARG A 299 -5.70 22.59 -5.64
C ARG A 299 -4.50 23.50 -5.34
N ASP A 300 -4.77 24.73 -4.88
CA ASP A 300 -3.71 25.73 -4.64
C ASP A 300 -2.70 25.25 -3.58
N HIS A 301 -3.17 24.57 -2.55
CA HIS A 301 -2.32 23.97 -1.54
C HIS A 301 -1.40 22.90 -2.14
N TYR A 302 -1.95 21.96 -2.89
CA TYR A 302 -1.17 20.88 -3.48
C TYR A 302 -0.22 21.35 -4.58
N VAL A 303 -0.61 22.34 -5.40
CA VAL A 303 0.27 22.97 -6.38
C VAL A 303 1.48 23.62 -5.66
N LYS A 304 1.25 24.45 -4.63
CA LYS A 304 2.33 25.07 -3.85
C LYS A 304 3.26 24.03 -3.22
N ARG A 305 2.69 22.95 -2.66
CA ARG A 305 3.45 21.83 -2.08
C ARG A 305 4.31 21.11 -3.12
N ASN A 306 3.75 20.82 -4.28
CA ASN A 306 4.43 20.11 -5.35
C ASN A 306 5.56 20.97 -5.96
N ILE A 307 5.36 22.30 -6.10
CA ILE A 307 6.41 23.24 -6.53
C ILE A 307 7.60 23.19 -5.56
N LYS A 308 7.35 23.22 -4.24
CA LYS A 308 8.41 23.09 -3.23
C LYS A 308 9.21 21.76 -3.36
N LYS A 309 8.60 20.73 -3.97
CA LYS A 309 9.23 19.43 -4.25
C LYS A 309 9.78 19.30 -5.66
N GLY A 310 9.87 20.41 -6.40
CA GLY A 310 10.51 20.46 -7.72
C GLY A 310 9.58 20.19 -8.92
N VAL A 311 8.28 20.10 -8.71
CA VAL A 311 7.31 19.99 -9.83
C VAL A 311 7.07 21.38 -10.42
N THR A 312 7.15 21.51 -11.74
CA THR A 312 6.86 22.75 -12.46
C THR A 312 5.44 22.76 -13.01
N TYR A 313 4.71 23.85 -12.81
CA TYR A 313 3.41 24.10 -13.44
C TYR A 313 3.58 25.27 -14.39
N ASP A 314 3.21 25.10 -15.66
CA ASP A 314 3.14 26.21 -16.61
C ASP A 314 1.99 27.13 -16.18
N HIS A 315 2.26 28.42 -16.17
CA HIS A 315 1.31 29.48 -15.78
C HIS A 315 0.29 29.75 -16.87
#